data_6d868b9aef1e28726167fd0d96f6af56
#
_entry.id   6d868b9aef1e28726167fd0d96f6af56
#
_cell.length_a   1.000
_cell.length_b   1.000
_cell.length_c   1.000
_cell.angle_alpha   90.00
_cell.angle_beta   90.00
_cell.angle_gamma   90.00
#
_symmetry.space_group_name_H-M   'P 1'
#
loop_
_entity.id
_entity.type
_entity.pdbx_description
1 polymer ?
#
loop_
_entity_poly.entity_id
_entity_poly.type
_entity_poly.pdbx_seq_one_letter_code
_entity_poly.pdbx_strand_id
1 'polypeptide(L)'
;MRGKQKLFAVMLGVVSVIAFISCRTRVETREHSKLETRNRFDEIHFPNQILWAWERPEELEFLDSQQFAVAFLAQTLVLKNDDVEYKPRRQPLKVKPDTRLIAVTRIESQKTTALPAALNATQKQKLIDLILKTAPLRNVSAIQIDFDAARSEREFYKTLLQELRQKLPDNIPLSMTALASFCIGDRWLDDLPVDEAVPMIFRMGTDSRTIKTFLTSGNDFREPLCRRSYGIALDEPLEINFDRSRRKYIFNVRPWTEKDLLALPQEVH
;
A
#
# COMPACT_ATOMS: atom_id res chain seq x y z
N MET A 1 -80.84 63.74 -6.26
CA MET A 1 -81.03 62.27 -6.09
C MET A 1 -80.01 61.61 -6.99
N ARG A 2 -79.04 60.99 -6.39
CA ARG A 2 -78.23 59.83 -6.68
C ARG A 2 -77.88 59.49 -8.15
N GLY A 3 -76.72 59.93 -8.63
CA GLY A 3 -76.04 59.43 -9.81
C GLY A 3 -74.74 58.77 -9.41
N LYS A 4 -74.65 57.51 -9.74
CA LYS A 4 -73.45 56.68 -9.45
C LYS A 4 -72.38 56.95 -10.50
N GLN A 5 -71.28 57.60 -10.13
CA GLN A 5 -70.07 57.67 -10.94
C GLN A 5 -69.37 56.30 -10.84
N LYS A 6 -69.23 55.67 -11.98
CA LYS A 6 -68.35 54.49 -12.11
C LYS A 6 -66.93 54.94 -12.35
N LEU A 7 -66.12 54.76 -11.38
CA LEU A 7 -64.67 54.98 -11.46
C LEU A 7 -64.04 53.79 -12.17
N PHE A 8 -63.52 54.03 -13.37
CA PHE A 8 -62.70 53.02 -14.03
C PHE A 8 -61.29 53.12 -13.41
N ALA A 9 -60.93 52.19 -12.54
CA ALA A 9 -59.60 52.05 -12.07
C ALA A 9 -58.78 51.27 -13.11
N VAL A 10 -57.88 51.97 -13.76
CA VAL A 10 -56.84 51.39 -14.59
C VAL A 10 -55.84 50.68 -13.64
N MET A 11 -55.97 49.40 -13.58
CA MET A 11 -55.00 48.58 -12.87
C MET A 11 -53.73 48.49 -13.74
N LEU A 12 -52.73 49.30 -13.47
CA LEU A 12 -51.38 49.06 -13.94
C LEU A 12 -50.84 47.82 -13.22
N GLY A 13 -50.87 46.70 -13.92
CA GLY A 13 -50.21 45.49 -13.45
C GLY A 13 -48.71 45.71 -13.48
N VAL A 14 -48.13 46.04 -12.31
CA VAL A 14 -46.71 45.91 -12.07
C VAL A 14 -46.45 44.38 -12.00
N VAL A 15 -46.02 43.83 -13.10
CA VAL A 15 -45.46 42.49 -13.11
C VAL A 15 -44.12 42.59 -12.38
N SER A 16 -44.18 42.39 -11.09
CA SER A 16 -42.96 42.13 -10.31
C SER A 16 -42.44 40.74 -10.74
N VAL A 17 -41.51 40.77 -11.65
CA VAL A 17 -40.68 39.61 -11.93
C VAL A 17 -39.83 39.42 -10.67
N ILE A 18 -40.37 38.69 -9.71
CA ILE A 18 -39.61 38.10 -8.65
C ILE A 18 -38.74 37.04 -9.33
N ALA A 19 -37.54 37.51 -9.71
CA ALA A 19 -36.48 36.56 -10.02
C ALA A 19 -36.22 35.75 -8.74
N PHE A 20 -36.86 34.61 -8.63
CA PHE A 20 -36.41 33.57 -7.74
C PHE A 20 -35.03 33.19 -8.21
N ILE A 21 -34.04 33.91 -7.69
CA ILE A 21 -32.67 33.39 -7.61
C ILE A 21 -32.82 32.18 -6.71
N SER A 22 -33.22 31.07 -7.32
CA SER A 22 -32.92 29.76 -6.78
C SER A 22 -31.42 29.71 -6.63
N CYS A 23 -30.97 30.10 -5.44
CA CYS A 23 -29.69 29.68 -4.93
C CYS A 23 -29.81 28.14 -4.84
N ARG A 24 -29.72 27.47 -6.00
CA ARG A 24 -29.33 26.10 -6.02
C ARG A 24 -27.97 26.10 -5.33
N THR A 25 -28.02 25.97 -4.02
CA THR A 25 -26.96 25.29 -3.32
C THR A 25 -26.82 23.98 -4.07
N ARG A 26 -25.91 23.99 -5.03
CA ARG A 26 -25.29 22.81 -5.57
C ARG A 26 -24.74 22.13 -4.33
N VAL A 27 -25.55 21.31 -3.70
CA VAL A 27 -25.05 20.19 -2.95
C VAL A 27 -24.26 19.45 -4.01
N GLU A 28 -22.98 19.80 -4.10
CA GLU A 28 -22.01 18.89 -4.65
C GLU A 28 -22.18 17.64 -3.83
N THR A 29 -23.11 16.78 -4.25
CA THR A 29 -22.92 15.38 -4.07
C THR A 29 -21.48 15.21 -4.54
N ARG A 30 -20.56 15.15 -3.59
CA ARG A 30 -19.32 14.45 -3.77
C ARG A 30 -19.78 13.07 -4.26
N GLU A 31 -20.01 12.93 -5.56
CA GLU A 31 -19.70 11.71 -6.21
C GLU A 31 -18.30 11.41 -5.66
N HIS A 32 -18.23 10.44 -4.80
CA HIS A 32 -17.07 9.63 -4.69
C HIS A 32 -16.87 9.09 -6.12
N SER A 33 -16.38 9.95 -7.03
CA SER A 33 -15.59 9.47 -8.12
C SER A 33 -14.59 8.61 -7.37
N LYS A 34 -14.70 7.29 -7.50
CA LYS A 34 -13.58 6.40 -7.34
C LYS A 34 -12.49 7.09 -8.14
N LEU A 35 -11.70 7.93 -7.50
CA LEU A 35 -10.37 8.22 -7.94
C LEU A 35 -9.78 6.82 -8.03
N GLU A 36 -9.68 6.30 -9.23
CA GLU A 36 -8.77 5.20 -9.49
C GLU A 36 -7.45 5.73 -8.96
N THR A 37 -7.13 5.27 -7.77
CA THR A 37 -6.00 5.81 -7.04
C THR A 37 -4.81 5.51 -7.93
N ARG A 38 -4.20 6.58 -8.46
CA ARG A 38 -3.00 6.56 -9.27
C ARG A 38 -2.05 5.51 -8.70
N ASN A 39 -1.68 4.52 -9.50
CA ASN A 39 -0.74 3.49 -9.09
C ASN A 39 0.63 3.76 -9.74
N ARG A 40 1.56 4.25 -8.97
CA ARG A 40 2.89 4.61 -9.45
C ARG A 40 3.69 3.43 -9.99
N PHE A 41 3.44 2.21 -9.52
CA PHE A 41 4.07 1.02 -10.08
C PHE A 41 3.68 0.79 -11.55
N ASP A 42 2.42 1.04 -11.88
CA ASP A 42 1.92 0.86 -13.24
C ASP A 42 2.47 1.95 -14.16
N GLU A 43 2.59 3.18 -13.67
CA GLU A 43 3.17 4.31 -14.41
C GLU A 43 4.63 4.08 -14.79
N ILE A 44 5.41 3.42 -13.96
CA ILE A 44 6.81 3.11 -14.24
C ILE A 44 7.01 1.73 -14.89
N HIS A 45 5.92 1.03 -15.24
CA HIS A 45 5.97 -0.32 -15.83
C HIS A 45 6.85 -1.26 -15.00
N PHE A 46 6.53 -1.38 -13.72
CA PHE A 46 7.30 -2.21 -12.81
C PHE A 46 7.03 -3.71 -13.10
N PRO A 47 8.06 -4.59 -13.08
CA PRO A 47 7.85 -6.02 -13.29
C PRO A 47 6.81 -6.62 -12.35
N ASN A 48 6.01 -7.55 -12.85
CA ASN A 48 4.97 -8.21 -12.06
C ASN A 48 5.51 -9.32 -11.16
N GLN A 49 6.71 -9.81 -11.39
CA GLN A 49 7.35 -10.81 -10.54
C GLN A 49 8.46 -10.16 -9.70
N ILE A 50 8.33 -10.23 -8.40
CA ILE A 50 9.22 -9.56 -7.45
C ILE A 50 9.72 -10.60 -6.47
N LEU A 51 11.04 -10.84 -6.46
CA LEU A 51 11.65 -11.77 -5.53
C LEU A 51 12.05 -11.03 -4.25
N TRP A 52 11.65 -11.53 -3.09
CA TRP A 52 12.15 -11.02 -1.82
C TRP A 52 13.54 -11.56 -1.51
N ALA A 53 14.51 -10.66 -1.37
CA ALA A 53 15.86 -10.92 -0.92
C ALA A 53 16.02 -10.51 0.54
N TRP A 54 15.88 -11.48 1.44
CA TRP A 54 15.94 -11.23 2.88
C TRP A 54 17.38 -11.02 3.37
N GLU A 55 17.63 -11.00 4.69
CA GLU A 55 18.95 -10.68 5.25
C GLU A 55 19.94 -11.86 5.16
N ARG A 56 20.36 -12.19 3.96
CA ARG A 56 21.38 -13.19 3.62
C ARG A 56 22.08 -12.79 2.32
N PRO A 57 23.23 -13.38 1.98
CA PRO A 57 23.84 -13.18 0.67
C PRO A 57 22.90 -13.66 -0.44
N GLU A 58 22.73 -12.84 -1.47
CA GLU A 58 21.90 -13.18 -2.64
C GLU A 58 22.67 -12.84 -3.92
N GLU A 59 22.71 -13.80 -4.84
CA GLU A 59 23.35 -13.69 -6.15
C GLU A 59 22.27 -13.82 -7.23
N LEU A 60 21.73 -12.70 -7.68
CA LEU A 60 20.54 -12.63 -8.54
C LEU A 60 20.85 -12.09 -9.93
N GLU A 61 22.14 -12.15 -10.36
CA GLU A 61 22.56 -11.68 -11.69
C GLU A 61 22.02 -12.56 -12.83
N PHE A 62 21.48 -13.76 -12.51
CA PHE A 62 20.80 -14.61 -13.48
C PHE A 62 19.40 -14.12 -13.87
N LEU A 63 18.78 -13.22 -13.10
CA LEU A 63 17.44 -12.73 -13.37
C LEU A 63 17.37 -11.92 -14.68
N ASP A 64 16.28 -12.10 -15.41
CA ASP A 64 15.90 -11.17 -16.48
C ASP A 64 15.24 -9.93 -15.86
N SER A 65 15.91 -8.79 -15.95
CA SER A 65 15.47 -7.52 -15.39
C SER A 65 14.18 -6.94 -15.99
N GLN A 66 13.77 -7.44 -17.16
CA GLN A 66 12.49 -7.06 -17.76
C GLN A 66 11.33 -7.81 -17.16
N GLN A 67 11.55 -9.01 -16.63
CA GLN A 67 10.51 -9.87 -16.05
C GLN A 67 10.50 -9.79 -14.52
N PHE A 68 11.66 -9.56 -13.90
CA PHE A 68 11.83 -9.62 -12.46
C PHE A 68 12.34 -8.31 -11.86
N ALA A 69 11.81 -7.98 -10.70
CA ALA A 69 12.38 -7.01 -9.77
C ALA A 69 12.77 -7.71 -8.46
N VAL A 70 13.51 -7.01 -7.60
CA VAL A 70 13.94 -7.54 -6.32
C VAL A 70 13.53 -6.59 -5.20
N ALA A 71 12.74 -7.09 -4.25
CA ALA A 71 12.47 -6.43 -2.99
C ALA A 71 13.48 -6.91 -1.94
N PHE A 72 14.41 -6.05 -1.55
CA PHE A 72 15.49 -6.45 -0.64
C PHE A 72 15.34 -5.77 0.72
N LEU A 73 15.57 -6.52 1.79
CA LEU A 73 15.64 -5.94 3.13
C LEU A 73 16.83 -4.99 3.20
N ALA A 74 16.56 -3.69 3.09
CA ALA A 74 17.57 -2.65 3.15
C ALA A 74 18.01 -2.36 4.60
N GLN A 75 17.05 -2.44 5.52
CA GLN A 75 17.27 -2.18 6.95
C GLN A 75 16.16 -2.74 7.81
N THR A 76 16.48 -3.01 9.09
CA THR A 76 15.51 -3.23 10.15
C THR A 76 15.62 -2.09 11.16
N LEU A 77 14.49 -1.50 11.52
CA LEU A 77 14.37 -0.41 12.49
C LEU A 77 13.59 -0.92 13.69
N VAL A 78 14.24 -1.02 14.86
CA VAL A 78 13.61 -1.55 16.07
C VAL A 78 13.22 -0.40 16.99
N LEU A 79 11.94 -0.25 17.23
CA LEU A 79 11.39 0.73 18.17
C LEU A 79 11.56 0.24 19.59
N LYS A 80 12.32 0.96 20.40
CA LYS A 80 12.61 0.66 21.81
C LYS A 80 12.47 1.92 22.65
N ASN A 81 11.67 1.88 23.72
CA ASN A 81 11.44 3.05 24.56
C ASN A 81 11.20 4.30 23.68
N ASP A 82 12.00 5.34 23.77
CA ASP A 82 11.93 6.57 22.95
C ASP A 82 12.89 6.56 21.74
N ASP A 83 13.63 5.48 21.52
CA ASP A 83 14.66 5.41 20.49
C ASP A 83 14.32 4.43 19.36
N VAL A 84 15.10 4.53 18.28
CA VAL A 84 15.05 3.64 17.12
C VAL A 84 16.44 3.04 16.94
N GLU A 85 16.57 1.73 17.13
CA GLU A 85 17.79 0.99 16.82
C GLU A 85 17.85 0.74 15.30
N TYR A 86 18.93 1.18 14.69
CA TYR A 86 19.16 1.05 13.25
C TYR A 86 20.05 -0.15 12.93
N LYS A 87 19.50 -1.07 12.13
CA LYS A 87 20.19 -2.28 11.65
C LYS A 87 20.18 -2.28 10.11
N PRO A 88 21.23 -1.73 9.46
CA PRO A 88 21.33 -1.78 8.01
C PRO A 88 21.62 -3.20 7.53
N ARG A 89 21.21 -3.52 6.30
CA ARG A 89 21.64 -4.73 5.62
C ARG A 89 23.16 -4.80 5.55
N ARG A 90 23.72 -5.92 5.93
CA ARG A 90 25.17 -6.18 5.85
C ARG A 90 25.54 -7.26 4.82
N GLN A 91 24.56 -8.01 4.37
CA GLN A 91 24.76 -9.11 3.44
C GLN A 91 24.81 -8.60 1.99
N PRO A 92 25.70 -9.15 1.16
CA PRO A 92 25.80 -8.74 -0.24
C PRO A 92 24.52 -9.07 -1.00
N LEU A 93 24.19 -8.19 -1.93
CA LEU A 93 23.13 -8.38 -2.93
C LEU A 93 23.75 -8.10 -4.29
N LYS A 94 23.87 -9.13 -5.12
CA LYS A 94 24.36 -9.01 -6.49
C LYS A 94 23.17 -9.09 -7.45
N VAL A 95 23.00 -8.04 -8.22
CA VAL A 95 21.97 -7.91 -9.26
C VAL A 95 22.57 -7.27 -10.51
N LYS A 96 21.96 -7.46 -11.66
CA LYS A 96 22.33 -6.73 -12.88
C LYS A 96 22.15 -5.20 -12.69
N PRO A 97 22.90 -4.38 -13.42
CA PRO A 97 22.84 -2.91 -13.29
C PRO A 97 21.46 -2.29 -13.59
N ASP A 98 20.63 -2.97 -14.37
CA ASP A 98 19.30 -2.54 -14.79
C ASP A 98 18.16 -3.20 -13.98
N THR A 99 18.49 -4.08 -13.04
CA THR A 99 17.49 -4.67 -12.15
C THR A 99 16.83 -3.60 -11.28
N ARG A 100 15.50 -3.49 -11.32
CA ARG A 100 14.74 -2.61 -10.44
C ARG A 100 14.68 -3.16 -9.03
N LEU A 101 14.94 -2.31 -8.06
CA LEU A 101 14.95 -2.65 -6.65
C LEU A 101 13.82 -1.95 -5.88
N ILE A 102 13.24 -2.67 -4.94
CA ILE A 102 12.39 -2.12 -3.87
C ILE A 102 13.18 -2.18 -2.58
N ALA A 103 13.44 -1.04 -1.96
CA ALA A 103 14.08 -1.00 -0.65
C ALA A 103 13.03 -1.27 0.45
N VAL A 104 13.15 -2.43 1.09
CA VAL A 104 12.26 -2.83 2.19
C VAL A 104 12.84 -2.36 3.51
N THR A 105 12.06 -1.61 4.26
CA THR A 105 12.34 -1.30 5.67
C THR A 105 11.43 -2.14 6.55
N ARG A 106 12.01 -3.06 7.32
CA ARG A 106 11.31 -3.77 8.37
C ARG A 106 11.26 -2.93 9.63
N ILE A 107 10.07 -2.76 10.20
CA ILE A 107 9.86 -2.10 11.48
C ILE A 107 9.45 -3.16 12.51
N GLU A 108 10.16 -3.21 13.62
CA GLU A 108 9.85 -4.06 14.76
C GLU A 108 9.59 -3.18 15.98
N SER A 109 8.49 -3.41 16.68
CA SER A 109 8.24 -2.74 17.94
C SER A 109 8.52 -3.67 19.12
N GLN A 110 9.30 -3.20 20.07
CA GLN A 110 9.57 -3.97 21.29
C GLN A 110 8.33 -3.98 22.17
N LYS A 111 7.80 -5.18 22.43
CA LYS A 111 6.56 -5.40 23.21
C LYS A 111 6.85 -5.84 24.65
N THR A 112 8.13 -5.91 25.07
CA THR A 112 8.49 -6.31 26.44
C THR A 112 8.10 -5.21 27.42
N THR A 113 7.57 -5.63 28.58
CA THR A 113 7.07 -4.74 29.62
C THR A 113 8.12 -3.79 30.21
N ALA A 114 9.41 -4.12 30.08
CA ALA A 114 10.49 -3.32 30.63
C ALA A 114 10.79 -2.03 29.84
N LEU A 115 10.71 -2.08 28.50
CA LEU A 115 11.01 -0.96 27.62
C LEU A 115 10.13 -1.02 26.35
N PRO A 116 8.80 -0.85 26.47
CA PRO A 116 7.94 -0.85 25.30
C PRO A 116 8.25 0.34 24.41
N ALA A 117 7.97 0.21 23.11
CA ALA A 117 8.08 1.32 22.17
C ALA A 117 7.10 2.45 22.56
N ALA A 118 7.57 3.68 22.61
CA ALA A 118 6.76 4.85 22.99
C ALA A 118 5.82 5.31 21.85
N LEU A 119 6.13 4.95 20.61
CA LEU A 119 5.37 5.31 19.41
C LEU A 119 5.12 6.83 19.29
N ASN A 120 6.10 7.61 19.63
CA ASN A 120 6.02 9.07 19.68
C ASN A 120 6.48 9.75 18.38
N ALA A 121 6.33 11.07 18.33
CA ALA A 121 6.69 11.88 17.16
C ALA A 121 8.20 11.82 16.85
N THR A 122 9.06 11.75 17.87
CA THR A 122 10.52 11.67 17.69
C THR A 122 10.93 10.37 17.01
N GLN A 123 10.37 9.23 17.46
CA GLN A 123 10.61 7.95 16.83
C GLN A 123 10.09 7.95 15.39
N LYS A 124 8.89 8.48 15.15
CA LYS A 124 8.33 8.57 13.80
C LYS A 124 9.22 9.39 12.87
N GLN A 125 9.70 10.55 13.30
CA GLN A 125 10.60 11.37 12.49
C GLN A 125 11.90 10.62 12.18
N LYS A 126 12.49 9.94 13.17
CA LYS A 126 13.70 9.13 12.98
C LYS A 126 13.48 7.98 12.00
N LEU A 127 12.31 7.30 12.05
CA LEU A 127 11.95 6.30 11.04
C LEU A 127 11.90 6.91 9.65
N ILE A 128 11.19 8.01 9.47
CA ILE A 128 11.07 8.69 8.18
C ILE A 128 12.44 9.05 7.62
N ASP A 129 13.31 9.66 8.42
CA ASP A 129 14.64 10.07 7.98
C ASP A 129 15.51 8.89 7.55
N LEU A 130 15.40 7.75 8.24
CA LEU A 130 16.13 6.52 7.90
C LEU A 130 15.55 5.85 6.64
N ILE A 131 14.23 5.82 6.49
CA ILE A 131 13.57 5.27 5.31
C ILE A 131 13.93 6.09 4.07
N LEU A 132 13.87 7.42 4.15
CA LEU A 132 14.18 8.30 3.03
C LEU A 132 15.63 8.13 2.53
N LYS A 133 16.58 7.74 3.39
CA LYS A 133 17.94 7.43 2.98
C LYS A 133 18.07 6.21 2.07
N THR A 134 17.05 5.36 1.99
CA THR A 134 17.07 4.20 1.11
C THR A 134 16.62 4.53 -0.31
N ALA A 135 15.86 5.61 -0.52
CA ALA A 135 15.34 5.98 -1.83
C ALA A 135 16.44 6.33 -2.88
N PRO A 136 17.54 7.01 -2.53
CA PRO A 136 18.62 7.32 -3.49
C PRO A 136 19.62 6.17 -3.69
N LEU A 137 19.42 5.00 -3.09
CA LEU A 137 20.29 3.86 -3.33
C LEU A 137 20.21 3.43 -4.80
N ARG A 138 21.34 2.94 -5.31
CA ARG A 138 21.44 2.53 -6.72
C ARG A 138 20.33 1.51 -7.07
N ASN A 139 19.67 1.72 -8.20
CA ASN A 139 18.60 0.90 -8.75
C ASN A 139 17.30 0.86 -7.92
N VAL A 140 17.23 1.54 -6.78
CA VAL A 140 15.99 1.63 -6.02
C VAL A 140 14.98 2.47 -6.79
N SER A 141 13.84 1.86 -7.06
CA SER A 141 12.74 2.44 -7.83
C SER A 141 11.44 2.50 -7.04
N ALA A 142 11.39 1.87 -5.87
CA ALA A 142 10.23 1.87 -4.96
C ALA A 142 10.67 1.63 -3.51
N ILE A 143 9.80 2.01 -2.58
CA ILE A 143 9.98 1.79 -1.13
C ILE A 143 8.88 0.88 -0.63
N GLN A 144 9.21 -0.07 0.24
CA GLN A 144 8.24 -0.92 0.93
C GLN A 144 8.45 -0.87 2.44
N ILE A 145 7.36 -0.76 3.18
CA ILE A 145 7.37 -0.83 4.65
C ILE A 145 6.81 -2.18 5.09
N ASP A 146 7.59 -2.93 5.83
CA ASP A 146 7.21 -4.20 6.44
C ASP A 146 7.03 -4.00 7.95
N PHE A 147 5.78 -3.84 8.38
CA PHE A 147 5.44 -3.63 9.79
C PHE A 147 4.17 -4.39 10.17
N ASP A 148 4.36 -5.47 10.91
CA ASP A 148 3.27 -6.25 11.50
C ASP A 148 2.66 -5.51 12.69
N ALA A 149 2.06 -4.34 12.40
CA ALA A 149 1.51 -3.44 13.41
C ALA A 149 0.37 -4.10 14.21
N ALA A 150 0.52 -4.15 15.52
CA ALA A 150 -0.57 -4.51 16.40
C ALA A 150 -1.68 -3.45 16.34
N ARG A 151 -2.89 -3.78 16.82
CA ARG A 151 -4.04 -2.87 16.76
C ARG A 151 -3.75 -1.51 17.43
N SER A 152 -3.01 -1.51 18.53
CA SER A 152 -2.58 -0.29 19.23
C SER A 152 -1.54 0.55 18.49
N GLU A 153 -0.87 -0.02 17.45
CA GLU A 153 0.21 0.62 16.70
C GLU A 153 -0.29 1.20 15.35
N ARG A 154 -1.53 0.91 14.97
CA ARG A 154 -2.08 1.25 13.64
C ARG A 154 -2.16 2.75 13.39
N GLU A 155 -2.53 3.54 14.40
CA GLU A 155 -2.59 5.00 14.25
C GLU A 155 -1.19 5.60 14.06
N PHE A 156 -0.20 5.10 14.79
CA PHE A 156 1.19 5.47 14.58
C PHE A 156 1.64 5.10 13.16
N TYR A 157 1.32 3.89 12.70
CA TYR A 157 1.68 3.43 11.37
C TYR A 157 1.00 4.26 10.27
N LYS A 158 -0.29 4.56 10.43
CA LYS A 158 -1.03 5.42 9.49
C LYS A 158 -0.38 6.80 9.35
N THR A 159 -0.07 7.46 10.47
CA THR A 159 0.58 8.78 10.45
C THR A 159 2.01 8.72 9.89
N LEU A 160 2.74 7.63 10.15
CA LEU A 160 4.04 7.38 9.54
C LEU A 160 3.95 7.33 8.00
N LEU A 161 3.02 6.55 7.45
CA LEU A 161 2.83 6.41 6.01
C LEU A 161 2.38 7.74 5.36
N GLN A 162 1.52 8.51 6.03
CA GLN A 162 1.07 9.81 5.56
C GLN A 162 2.23 10.80 5.44
N GLU A 163 3.04 10.92 6.47
CA GLU A 163 4.19 11.84 6.46
C GLU A 163 5.30 11.35 5.52
N LEU A 164 5.52 10.03 5.44
CA LEU A 164 6.48 9.46 4.52
C LEU A 164 6.08 9.74 3.07
N ARG A 165 4.80 9.56 2.71
CA ARG A 165 4.31 9.85 1.34
C ARG A 165 4.51 11.32 0.96
N GLN A 166 4.30 12.24 1.89
CA GLN A 166 4.50 13.68 1.65
C GLN A 166 5.97 14.05 1.39
N LYS A 167 6.91 13.29 1.94
CA LYS A 167 8.36 13.56 1.83
C LYS A 167 9.05 12.75 0.71
N LEU A 168 8.46 11.64 0.28
CA LEU A 168 8.97 10.87 -0.85
C LEU A 168 8.71 11.60 -2.17
N PRO A 169 9.65 11.54 -3.13
CA PRO A 169 9.39 12.01 -4.49
C PRO A 169 8.09 11.42 -5.05
N ASP A 170 7.35 12.22 -5.83
CA ASP A 170 6.02 11.81 -6.32
C ASP A 170 6.07 10.62 -7.28
N ASN A 171 7.18 10.41 -7.95
CA ASN A 171 7.41 9.30 -8.87
C ASN A 171 7.89 8.00 -8.18
N ILE A 172 8.16 8.00 -6.87
CA ILE A 172 8.59 6.80 -6.14
C ILE A 172 7.36 6.10 -5.54
N PRO A 173 7.02 4.88 -5.98
CA PRO A 173 5.98 4.08 -5.36
C PRO A 173 6.26 3.80 -3.89
N LEU A 174 5.19 3.82 -3.08
CA LEU A 174 5.21 3.42 -1.68
C LEU A 174 4.31 2.20 -1.49
N SER A 175 4.91 1.08 -1.16
CA SER A 175 4.24 -0.19 -0.86
C SER A 175 4.29 -0.48 0.64
N MET A 176 3.40 -1.33 1.12
CA MET A 176 3.48 -1.92 2.45
C MET A 176 3.16 -3.41 2.39
N THR A 177 3.69 -4.20 3.33
CA THR A 177 3.17 -5.54 3.59
C THR A 177 1.91 -5.48 4.45
N ALA A 178 1.00 -6.43 4.28
CA ALA A 178 -0.20 -6.53 5.08
C ALA A 178 -0.44 -7.99 5.50
N LEU A 179 -0.86 -8.21 6.74
CA LEU A 179 -1.40 -9.52 7.10
C LEU A 179 -2.64 -9.78 6.24
N ALA A 180 -2.76 -10.98 5.70
CA ALA A 180 -3.88 -11.32 4.82
C ALA A 180 -5.25 -11.15 5.49
N SER A 181 -5.33 -11.27 6.82
CA SER A 181 -6.53 -10.98 7.62
C SER A 181 -6.96 -9.51 7.53
N PHE A 182 -6.03 -8.56 7.41
CA PHE A 182 -6.34 -7.14 7.22
C PHE A 182 -7.05 -6.89 5.89
N CYS A 183 -6.74 -7.68 4.89
CA CYS A 183 -7.26 -7.55 3.54
C CYS A 183 -8.68 -8.11 3.36
N ILE A 184 -9.17 -8.90 4.33
CA ILE A 184 -10.48 -9.57 4.24
C ILE A 184 -11.53 -8.95 5.16
N GLY A 185 -11.18 -8.66 6.39
CA GLY A 185 -12.16 -8.32 7.44
C GLY A 185 -11.95 -6.99 8.15
N ASP A 186 -10.86 -6.31 7.88
CA ASP A 186 -10.47 -5.12 8.60
C ASP A 186 -10.43 -3.91 7.64
N ARG A 187 -10.91 -2.77 8.09
CA ARG A 187 -10.99 -1.54 7.27
C ARG A 187 -9.93 -0.50 7.61
N TRP A 188 -8.93 -0.86 8.40
CA TRP A 188 -7.92 0.09 8.83
C TRP A 188 -6.95 0.53 7.70
N LEU A 189 -6.91 -0.23 6.60
CA LEU A 189 -6.16 0.10 5.40
C LEU A 189 -6.85 1.15 4.52
N ASP A 190 -8.14 1.44 4.79
CA ASP A 190 -8.91 2.45 4.05
C ASP A 190 -8.15 3.79 4.07
N ASP A 191 -8.02 4.43 2.93
CA ASP A 191 -7.42 5.76 2.76
C ASP A 191 -5.92 5.88 3.13
N LEU A 192 -5.19 4.76 3.23
CA LEU A 192 -3.73 4.83 3.36
C LEU A 192 -3.08 5.36 2.08
N PRO A 193 -2.12 6.29 2.16
CA PRO A 193 -1.50 6.91 1.00
C PRO A 193 -0.38 6.03 0.40
N VAL A 194 -0.68 4.77 0.17
CA VAL A 194 0.23 3.79 -0.42
C VAL A 194 -0.28 3.35 -1.79
N ASP A 195 0.62 2.92 -2.65
CA ASP A 195 0.27 2.42 -3.98
C ASP A 195 -0.29 1.00 -3.94
N GLU A 196 0.10 0.21 -2.93
CA GLU A 196 -0.43 -1.13 -2.68
C GLU A 196 -0.16 -1.58 -1.23
N ALA A 197 -0.97 -2.53 -0.76
CA ALA A 197 -0.73 -3.32 0.44
C ALA A 197 -0.59 -4.78 0.02
N VAL A 198 0.61 -5.36 0.15
CA VAL A 198 0.91 -6.72 -0.27
C VAL A 198 0.37 -7.72 0.75
N PRO A 199 -0.72 -8.45 0.46
CA PRO A 199 -1.26 -9.43 1.39
C PRO A 199 -0.32 -10.63 1.51
N MET A 200 0.24 -10.86 2.69
CA MET A 200 1.08 -12.02 2.95
C MET A 200 0.21 -13.27 3.14
N ILE A 201 0.16 -14.13 2.10
CA ILE A 201 -0.69 -15.34 2.06
C ILE A 201 0.12 -16.58 2.49
N PHE A 202 1.11 -16.39 3.32
CA PHE A 202 1.97 -17.43 3.87
C PHE A 202 2.26 -17.13 5.33
N ARG A 203 2.58 -18.15 6.13
CA ARG A 203 2.87 -18.03 7.58
C ARG A 203 1.82 -17.25 8.38
N MET A 204 0.55 -17.44 7.99
CA MET A 204 -0.60 -16.71 8.53
C MET A 204 -1.02 -17.12 9.94
N GLY A 205 -0.35 -18.08 10.56
CA GLY A 205 -0.65 -18.54 11.91
C GLY A 205 -2.06 -19.14 12.03
N THR A 206 -2.81 -18.72 13.04
CA THR A 206 -4.17 -19.23 13.36
C THR A 206 -5.19 -18.95 12.27
N ASP A 207 -5.03 -17.87 11.52
CA ASP A 207 -5.98 -17.45 10.49
C ASP A 207 -5.82 -18.20 9.16
N SER A 208 -4.74 -18.98 9.03
CA SER A 208 -4.32 -19.62 7.78
C SER A 208 -5.45 -20.42 7.12
N ARG A 209 -6.12 -21.30 7.88
CA ARG A 209 -7.20 -22.13 7.34
C ARG A 209 -8.35 -21.28 6.78
N THR A 210 -8.82 -20.33 7.55
CA THR A 210 -9.94 -19.46 7.16
C THR A 210 -9.63 -18.67 5.90
N ILE A 211 -8.45 -18.07 5.84
CA ILE A 211 -8.02 -17.24 4.71
C ILE A 211 -7.80 -18.10 3.46
N LYS A 212 -7.10 -19.24 3.58
CA LYS A 212 -6.90 -20.15 2.46
C LYS A 212 -8.25 -20.63 1.91
N THR A 213 -9.17 -21.10 2.77
CA THR A 213 -10.51 -21.51 2.34
C THR A 213 -11.27 -20.39 1.64
N PHE A 214 -11.21 -19.16 2.16
CA PHE A 214 -11.86 -18.00 1.55
C PHE A 214 -11.35 -17.76 0.13
N LEU A 215 -10.04 -17.75 -0.08
CA LEU A 215 -9.41 -17.50 -1.38
C LEU A 215 -9.61 -18.68 -2.36
N THR A 216 -9.47 -19.93 -1.90
CA THR A 216 -9.68 -21.12 -2.75
C THR A 216 -11.13 -21.32 -3.15
N SER A 217 -12.10 -20.74 -2.44
CA SER A 217 -13.52 -20.70 -2.82
C SER A 217 -13.83 -19.64 -3.89
N GLY A 218 -12.81 -19.03 -4.50
CA GLY A 218 -12.98 -18.04 -5.57
C GLY A 218 -13.30 -16.62 -5.08
N ASN A 219 -13.17 -16.37 -3.77
CA ASN A 219 -13.34 -15.02 -3.25
C ASN A 219 -12.03 -14.21 -3.40
N ASP A 220 -12.17 -12.89 -3.47
CA ASP A 220 -11.05 -11.96 -3.52
C ASP A 220 -10.96 -11.12 -2.24
N PHE A 221 -9.81 -10.50 -2.01
CA PHE A 221 -9.63 -9.53 -0.93
C PHE A 221 -10.69 -8.42 -1.02
N ARG A 222 -11.16 -7.96 0.12
CA ARG A 222 -12.16 -6.88 0.18
C ARG A 222 -11.53 -5.52 0.05
N GLU A 223 -10.32 -5.39 0.59
CA GLU A 223 -9.56 -4.14 0.58
C GLU A 223 -8.94 -3.88 -0.81
N PRO A 224 -9.26 -2.74 -1.47
CA PRO A 224 -8.77 -2.43 -2.82
C PRO A 224 -7.24 -2.38 -2.92
N LEU A 225 -6.54 -1.88 -1.90
CA LEU A 225 -5.07 -1.83 -1.87
C LEU A 225 -4.46 -3.24 -1.91
N CYS A 226 -5.15 -4.25 -1.34
CA CYS A 226 -4.70 -5.63 -1.33
C CYS A 226 -5.00 -6.39 -2.65
N ARG A 227 -5.80 -5.80 -3.54
CA ARG A 227 -6.11 -6.39 -4.86
C ARG A 227 -5.06 -6.08 -5.93
N ARG A 228 -3.98 -5.43 -5.58
CA ARG A 228 -2.95 -5.01 -6.53
C ARG A 228 -1.76 -5.96 -6.61
N SER A 229 -1.64 -6.82 -5.62
CA SER A 229 -0.51 -7.76 -5.52
C SER A 229 -0.84 -8.97 -4.66
N TYR A 230 0.07 -9.93 -4.65
CA TYR A 230 0.06 -11.11 -3.80
C TYR A 230 1.43 -11.30 -3.17
N GLY A 231 1.47 -11.59 -1.87
CA GLY A 231 2.67 -12.06 -1.18
C GLY A 231 2.55 -13.57 -0.95
N ILE A 232 3.41 -14.34 -1.59
CA ILE A 232 3.39 -15.81 -1.56
C ILE A 232 4.77 -16.35 -1.17
N ALA A 233 4.83 -17.61 -0.77
CA ALA A 233 6.10 -18.29 -0.47
C ALA A 233 6.21 -19.59 -1.28
N LEU A 234 7.42 -19.91 -1.76
CA LEU A 234 7.65 -21.13 -2.53
C LEU A 234 7.44 -22.40 -1.72
N ASP A 235 7.72 -22.36 -0.44
CA ASP A 235 7.57 -23.48 0.48
C ASP A 235 6.14 -23.65 1.03
N GLU A 236 5.23 -22.73 0.72
CA GLU A 236 3.80 -22.80 1.04
C GLU A 236 2.93 -22.57 -0.21
N PRO A 237 2.93 -23.51 -1.18
CA PRO A 237 2.15 -23.31 -2.40
C PRO A 237 0.66 -23.15 -2.08
N LEU A 238 0.02 -22.27 -2.80
CA LEU A 238 -1.40 -21.99 -2.66
C LEU A 238 -2.09 -22.20 -4.01
N GLU A 239 -3.07 -23.10 -4.04
CA GLU A 239 -3.86 -23.40 -5.23
C GLU A 239 -5.03 -22.42 -5.36
N ILE A 240 -4.73 -21.22 -5.82
CA ILE A 240 -5.73 -20.21 -6.18
C ILE A 240 -5.49 -19.75 -7.62
N ASN A 241 -6.55 -19.27 -8.24
CA ASN A 241 -6.43 -18.65 -9.54
C ASN A 241 -5.90 -17.21 -9.37
N PHE A 242 -4.59 -17.03 -9.54
CA PHE A 242 -3.95 -15.72 -9.45
C PHE A 242 -4.36 -14.84 -10.62
N ASP A 243 -4.83 -13.64 -10.33
CA ASP A 243 -5.03 -12.60 -11.34
C ASP A 243 -3.67 -12.19 -11.91
N ARG A 244 -3.50 -12.36 -13.23
CA ARG A 244 -2.23 -12.11 -13.94
C ARG A 244 -1.82 -10.64 -13.96
N SER A 245 -2.77 -9.74 -13.84
CA SER A 245 -2.51 -8.31 -13.82
C SER A 245 -1.84 -7.84 -12.52
N ARG A 246 -1.88 -8.69 -11.45
CA ARG A 246 -1.37 -8.32 -10.12
C ARG A 246 0.09 -8.74 -9.95
N ARG A 247 0.85 -7.90 -9.29
CA ARG A 247 2.23 -8.19 -8.91
C ARG A 247 2.29 -9.37 -7.93
N LYS A 248 3.30 -10.21 -8.08
CA LYS A 248 3.57 -11.34 -7.20
C LYS A 248 4.89 -11.09 -6.46
N TYR A 249 4.81 -10.87 -5.18
CA TYR A 249 5.94 -10.83 -4.27
C TYR A 249 6.21 -12.23 -3.75
N ILE A 250 7.36 -12.79 -4.09
CA ILE A 250 7.64 -14.20 -3.86
C ILE A 250 8.76 -14.34 -2.84
N PHE A 251 8.45 -14.99 -1.73
CA PHE A 251 9.40 -15.28 -0.67
C PHE A 251 10.02 -16.67 -0.84
N ASN A 252 11.31 -16.80 -0.54
CA ASN A 252 12.00 -18.07 -0.45
C ASN A 252 12.70 -18.18 0.90
N VAL A 253 12.68 -19.35 1.54
CA VAL A 253 13.33 -19.60 2.84
C VAL A 253 14.85 -19.72 2.75
N ARG A 254 15.38 -19.97 1.57
CA ARG A 254 16.80 -20.11 1.27
C ARG A 254 17.24 -19.11 0.20
N PRO A 255 18.55 -18.93 -0.02
CA PRO A 255 19.04 -18.12 -1.13
C PRO A 255 18.43 -18.56 -2.46
N TRP A 256 18.11 -17.60 -3.30
CA TRP A 256 17.55 -17.83 -4.62
C TRP A 256 18.55 -18.51 -5.54
N THR A 257 18.07 -19.42 -6.36
CA THR A 257 18.82 -20.05 -7.45
C THR A 257 18.02 -19.98 -8.75
N GLU A 258 18.68 -20.09 -9.87
CA GLU A 258 18.02 -20.12 -11.19
C GLU A 258 16.94 -21.24 -11.27
N LYS A 259 17.18 -22.37 -10.62
CA LYS A 259 16.21 -23.47 -10.57
C LYS A 259 14.91 -23.11 -9.87
N ASP A 260 14.92 -22.16 -8.94
CA ASP A 260 13.72 -21.73 -8.23
C ASP A 260 12.74 -21.01 -9.16
N LEU A 261 13.22 -20.42 -10.24
CA LEU A 261 12.36 -19.77 -11.23
C LEU A 261 11.43 -20.75 -11.95
N LEU A 262 11.83 -22.03 -12.03
CA LEU A 262 10.99 -23.10 -12.60
C LEU A 262 9.80 -23.47 -11.71
N ALA A 263 9.91 -23.20 -10.41
CA ALA A 263 8.87 -23.46 -9.41
C ALA A 263 7.92 -22.27 -9.22
N LEU A 264 8.16 -21.13 -9.88
CA LEU A 264 7.27 -19.98 -9.79
C LEU A 264 5.90 -20.32 -10.39
N PRO A 265 4.81 -19.72 -9.87
CA PRO A 265 3.50 -19.90 -10.46
C PRO A 265 3.55 -19.52 -11.94
N GLN A 266 3.49 -20.53 -12.80
CA GLN A 266 3.55 -20.35 -14.25
C GLN A 266 2.32 -19.56 -14.69
N GLU A 267 2.52 -18.62 -15.59
CA GLU A 267 1.42 -18.04 -16.33
C GLU A 267 0.91 -19.10 -17.29
N VAL A 268 -0.21 -19.73 -16.94
CA VAL A 268 -0.88 -20.66 -17.86
C VAL A 268 -1.32 -19.83 -19.08
N HIS A 269 -0.73 -20.14 -20.22
CA HIS A 269 -1.04 -19.48 -21.51
C HIS A 269 -2.45 -19.73 -21.98
#